data_b93abe53058050f31124f4b2fb5a446a
#
_entry.id   b93abe53058050f31124f4b2fb5a446a
#
_cell.length_a   1.000
_cell.length_b   1.000
_cell.length_c   1.000
_cell.angle_alpha   90.00
_cell.angle_beta   90.00
_cell.angle_gamma   90.00
#
_symmetry.space_group_name_H-M   'P 1'
#
loop_
_entity.id
_entity.type
_entity.pdbx_description
1 polymer ?
#
loop_
_entity_poly.entity_id
_entity_poly.type
_entity_poly.pdbx_seq_one_letter_code
_entity_poly.pdbx_strand_id
1 'polypeptide(L)'
;MVQKVKDAFLMERELQKTFGIECCDSIDGFKDFVFLNRFGKVHNNGTLNKALRRIVRDCNLSIMDKNKSSSNDILLVPHLSNHIFRHTFTTRLNEQNINTKAMQSILGHSDISTTMDIYVDATEDFKIEQMGEFIKIYKIFK
;
A
#
# COMPACT_ATOMS: atom_id res chain seq x y z
N MET A 1 15.85 -2.98 -6.35
CA MET A 1 14.92 -3.14 -5.19
C MET A 1 15.40 -2.24 -4.06
N VAL A 2 14.51 -1.48 -3.43
CA VAL A 2 14.85 -0.63 -2.29
C VAL A 2 15.30 -1.50 -1.10
N GLN A 3 16.36 -1.09 -0.37
CA GLN A 3 16.96 -1.91 0.69
C GLN A 3 15.93 -2.37 1.74
N LYS A 4 15.08 -1.46 2.22
CA LYS A 4 14.00 -1.79 3.19
C LYS A 4 13.05 -2.91 2.72
N VAL A 5 12.75 -2.95 1.42
CA VAL A 5 11.89 -4.00 0.83
C VAL A 5 12.64 -5.33 0.79
N LYS A 6 13.93 -5.30 0.45
CA LYS A 6 14.78 -6.49 0.48
C LYS A 6 14.87 -7.08 1.90
N ASP A 7 15.09 -6.22 2.88
CA ASP A 7 15.19 -6.63 4.28
C ASP A 7 13.88 -7.26 4.78
N ALA A 8 12.72 -6.70 4.40
CA ALA A 8 11.41 -7.27 4.72
C ALA A 8 11.23 -8.67 4.12
N PHE A 9 11.64 -8.90 2.87
CA PHE A 9 11.58 -10.23 2.26
C PHE A 9 12.53 -11.22 2.92
N LEU A 10 13.73 -10.79 3.30
CA LEU A 10 14.69 -11.64 4.01
C LEU A 10 14.15 -12.03 5.39
N MET A 11 13.56 -11.07 6.11
CA MET A 11 12.95 -11.31 7.42
C MET A 11 11.80 -12.32 7.32
N GLU A 12 10.91 -12.17 6.34
CA GLU A 12 9.82 -13.11 6.09
C GLU A 12 10.36 -14.53 5.80
N ARG A 13 11.39 -14.64 4.96
CA ARG A 13 12.02 -15.90 4.65
C ARG A 13 12.63 -16.58 5.87
N GLU A 14 13.28 -15.84 6.76
CA GLU A 14 13.84 -16.39 8.00
C GLU A 14 12.74 -16.84 8.97
N LEU A 15 11.63 -16.09 9.06
CA LEU A 15 10.47 -16.51 9.83
C LEU A 15 9.89 -17.84 9.33
N GLN A 16 9.71 -17.98 8.01
CA GLN A 16 9.21 -19.21 7.40
C GLN A 16 10.12 -20.38 7.70
N LYS A 17 11.46 -20.25 7.58
CA LYS A 17 12.42 -21.29 7.95
C LYS A 17 12.33 -21.67 9.43
N THR A 18 12.26 -20.66 10.30
CA THR A 18 12.18 -20.87 11.75
C THR A 18 10.95 -21.69 12.15
N PHE A 19 9.83 -21.45 11.46
CA PHE A 19 8.57 -22.16 11.71
C PHE A 19 8.37 -23.40 10.82
N GLY A 20 9.33 -23.75 9.97
CA GLY A 20 9.23 -24.89 9.05
C GLY A 20 8.12 -24.75 8.02
N ILE A 21 7.82 -23.52 7.59
CA ILE A 21 6.77 -23.24 6.60
C ILE A 21 7.38 -23.34 5.19
N GLU A 22 6.92 -24.32 4.43
CA GLU A 22 7.28 -24.52 3.02
C GLU A 22 6.09 -24.24 2.10
N CYS A 23 6.35 -23.70 0.92
CA CYS A 23 5.31 -23.41 -0.05
C CYS A 23 4.72 -24.70 -0.62
N CYS A 24 3.42 -24.90 -0.41
CA CYS A 24 2.68 -26.05 -0.95
C CYS A 24 1.82 -25.67 -2.17
N ASP A 25 1.72 -24.38 -2.51
CA ASP A 25 0.88 -23.91 -3.60
C ASP A 25 1.66 -23.80 -4.92
N SER A 26 0.93 -24.06 -6.01
CA SER A 26 1.35 -23.74 -7.38
C SER A 26 0.18 -23.02 -8.06
N ILE A 27 0.41 -21.79 -8.52
CA ILE A 27 -0.59 -20.95 -9.18
C ILE A 27 -0.03 -20.53 -10.53
N ASP A 28 -0.73 -20.87 -11.61
CA ASP A 28 -0.34 -20.58 -12.99
C ASP A 28 1.11 -21.01 -13.33
N GLY A 29 1.55 -22.13 -12.76
CA GLY A 29 2.90 -22.67 -12.93
C GLY A 29 3.98 -22.02 -12.05
N PHE A 30 3.64 -20.96 -11.32
CA PHE A 30 4.54 -20.33 -10.35
C PHE A 30 4.51 -21.06 -9.00
N LYS A 31 5.67 -21.16 -8.37
CA LYS A 31 5.90 -21.77 -7.05
C LYS A 31 6.74 -20.83 -6.18
N ASP A 32 7.02 -21.24 -4.97
CA ASP A 32 7.92 -20.55 -4.05
C ASP A 32 7.48 -19.11 -3.73
N PHE A 33 6.17 -18.94 -3.46
CA PHE A 33 5.61 -17.65 -3.06
C PHE A 33 6.20 -17.18 -1.74
N VAL A 34 6.43 -15.86 -1.65
CA VAL A 34 7.10 -15.24 -0.50
C VAL A 34 6.19 -15.16 0.72
N PHE A 35 4.90 -14.83 0.53
CA PHE A 35 3.96 -14.60 1.63
C PHE A 35 3.02 -15.79 1.78
N LEU A 36 3.25 -16.59 2.82
CA LEU A 36 2.52 -17.81 3.08
C LEU A 36 1.79 -17.74 4.43
N ASN A 37 0.70 -18.46 4.54
CA ASN A 37 0.09 -18.73 5.84
C ASN A 37 0.86 -19.87 6.56
N ARG A 38 0.50 -20.12 7.81
CA ARG A 38 1.13 -21.18 8.64
C ARG A 38 1.06 -22.61 8.06
N PHE A 39 0.27 -22.82 7.00
CA PHE A 39 0.10 -24.09 6.32
C PHE A 39 0.83 -24.14 4.96
N GLY A 40 1.70 -23.19 4.66
CA GLY A 40 2.42 -23.10 3.40
C GLY A 40 1.59 -22.67 2.19
N LYS A 41 0.38 -22.13 2.40
CA LYS A 41 -0.51 -21.68 1.32
C LYS A 41 -0.48 -20.19 1.16
N VAL A 42 -0.64 -19.72 -0.08
CA VAL A 42 -0.70 -18.30 -0.41
C VAL A 42 -1.88 -17.62 0.28
N HIS A 43 -1.66 -16.43 0.84
CA HIS A 43 -2.72 -15.63 1.43
C HIS A 43 -3.68 -15.12 0.35
N ASN A 44 -4.97 -15.22 0.59
CA ASN A 44 -5.99 -14.57 -0.22
C ASN A 44 -6.34 -13.17 0.33
N ASN A 45 -6.86 -12.30 -0.53
CA ASN A 45 -7.25 -10.94 -0.17
C ASN A 45 -8.25 -10.89 1.00
N GLY A 46 -9.16 -11.86 1.08
CA GLY A 46 -10.15 -11.94 2.15
C GLY A 46 -9.50 -12.15 3.52
N THR A 47 -8.49 -13.01 3.61
CA THR A 47 -7.78 -13.30 4.86
C THR A 47 -7.00 -12.08 5.35
N LEU A 48 -6.25 -11.41 4.45
CA LEU A 48 -5.50 -10.22 4.81
C LEU A 48 -6.41 -9.07 5.23
N ASN A 49 -7.50 -8.82 4.50
CA ASN A 49 -8.46 -7.78 4.86
C ASN A 49 -9.21 -8.08 6.18
N LYS A 50 -9.45 -9.35 6.52
CA LYS A 50 -9.98 -9.73 7.84
C LYS A 50 -8.99 -9.43 8.97
N ALA A 51 -7.70 -9.70 8.75
CA ALA A 51 -6.65 -9.38 9.71
C ALA A 51 -6.54 -7.86 9.92
N LEU A 52 -6.53 -7.06 8.86
CA LEU A 52 -6.51 -5.60 8.94
C LEU A 52 -7.70 -5.04 9.72
N ARG A 53 -8.91 -5.51 9.43
CA ARG A 53 -10.11 -5.08 10.16
C ARG A 53 -10.02 -5.39 11.65
N ARG A 54 -9.47 -6.54 12.02
CA ARG A 54 -9.26 -6.90 13.43
C ARG A 54 -8.26 -5.96 14.10
N ILE A 55 -7.12 -5.69 13.44
CA ILE A 55 -6.10 -4.77 13.96
C ILE A 55 -6.69 -3.37 14.17
N VAL A 56 -7.41 -2.82 13.18
CA VAL A 56 -8.06 -1.51 13.29
C VAL A 56 -9.05 -1.48 14.45
N ARG A 57 -9.90 -2.50 14.58
CA ARG A 57 -10.83 -2.61 15.70
C ARG A 57 -10.12 -2.59 17.04
N ASP A 58 -9.08 -3.40 17.20
CA ASP A 58 -8.37 -3.53 18.47
C ASP A 58 -7.59 -2.25 18.80
N CYS A 59 -7.02 -1.57 17.81
CA CYS A 59 -6.44 -0.23 17.95
C CYS A 59 -7.49 0.79 18.43
N ASN A 60 -8.65 0.83 17.79
CA ASN A 60 -9.72 1.78 18.12
C ASN A 60 -10.27 1.55 19.53
N LEU A 61 -10.45 0.29 19.94
CA LEU A 61 -10.82 -0.03 21.31
C LEU A 61 -9.77 0.49 22.31
N SER A 62 -8.50 0.28 22.03
CA SER A 62 -7.40 0.78 22.88
C SER A 62 -7.37 2.31 22.96
N ILE A 63 -7.65 3.01 21.84
CA ILE A 63 -7.75 4.47 21.81
C ILE A 63 -8.93 4.96 22.66
N MET A 64 -10.09 4.33 22.50
CA MET A 64 -11.29 4.68 23.26
C MET A 64 -11.08 4.45 24.77
N ASP A 65 -10.47 3.32 25.16
CA ASP A 65 -10.19 3.01 26.56
C ASP A 65 -9.24 4.04 27.20
N LYS A 66 -8.20 4.46 26.50
CA LYS A 66 -7.24 5.47 26.98
C LYS A 66 -7.85 6.87 27.13
N ASN A 67 -8.86 7.17 26.34
CA ASN A 67 -9.48 8.51 26.30
C ASN A 67 -10.83 8.58 27.03
N LYS A 68 -11.21 7.59 27.82
CA LYS A 68 -12.49 7.57 28.57
C LYS A 68 -12.72 8.78 29.48
N SER A 69 -11.66 9.46 29.90
CA SER A 69 -11.72 10.62 30.80
C SER A 69 -11.50 11.95 30.08
N SER A 70 -11.34 11.94 28.75
CA SER A 70 -11.08 13.14 27.95
C SER A 70 -12.35 13.55 27.20
N SER A 71 -12.72 14.83 27.25
CA SER A 71 -13.82 15.40 26.48
C SER A 71 -13.41 15.87 25.08
N ASN A 72 -12.21 15.52 24.62
CA ASN A 72 -11.72 15.90 23.30
C ASN A 72 -12.23 14.93 22.22
N ASP A 73 -12.34 15.41 21.00
CA ASP A 73 -12.66 14.59 19.84
C ASP A 73 -11.63 13.47 19.67
N ILE A 74 -12.09 12.22 19.73
CA ILE A 74 -11.25 11.05 19.60
C ILE A 74 -11.07 10.74 18.13
N LEU A 75 -9.85 10.89 17.61
CA LEU A 75 -9.51 10.48 16.26
C LEU A 75 -9.29 8.96 16.22
N LEU A 76 -10.20 8.24 15.57
CA LEU A 76 -10.11 6.80 15.37
C LEU A 76 -9.39 6.47 14.06
N VAL A 77 -8.73 5.32 14.04
CA VAL A 77 -8.13 4.76 12.82
C VAL A 77 -9.25 4.42 11.83
N PRO A 78 -9.23 4.94 10.61
CA PRO A 78 -10.25 4.66 9.61
C PRO A 78 -10.19 3.20 9.13
N HIS A 79 -11.21 2.80 8.36
CA HIS A 79 -11.20 1.49 7.71
C HIS A 79 -9.96 1.33 6.82
N LEU A 80 -9.21 0.24 7.00
CA LEU A 80 -8.05 -0.11 6.17
C LEU A 80 -8.30 -1.40 5.40
N SER A 81 -7.79 -1.44 4.16
CA SER A 81 -7.79 -2.62 3.31
C SER A 81 -6.53 -2.64 2.43
N ASN A 82 -6.20 -3.80 1.86
CA ASN A 82 -5.09 -3.92 0.91
C ASN A 82 -5.25 -2.97 -0.28
N HIS A 83 -6.48 -2.73 -0.72
CA HIS A 83 -6.77 -1.80 -1.81
C HIS A 83 -6.43 -0.36 -1.42
N ILE A 84 -6.80 0.07 -0.21
CA ILE A 84 -6.46 1.41 0.30
C ILE A 84 -4.95 1.61 0.38
N PHE A 85 -4.19 0.62 0.86
CA PHE A 85 -2.72 0.70 0.88
C PHE A 85 -2.13 0.83 -0.52
N ARG A 86 -2.62 0.03 -1.47
CA ARG A 86 -2.19 0.12 -2.86
C ARG A 86 -2.52 1.49 -3.46
N HIS A 87 -3.71 1.99 -3.23
CA HIS A 87 -4.15 3.31 -3.68
C HIS A 87 -3.28 4.42 -3.10
N THR A 88 -3.08 4.44 -1.78
CA THR A 88 -2.20 5.40 -1.11
C THR A 88 -0.77 5.36 -1.66
N PHE A 89 -0.21 4.15 -1.87
CA PHE A 89 1.12 3.99 -2.44
C PHE A 89 1.20 4.60 -3.85
N THR A 90 0.20 4.34 -4.70
CA THR A 90 0.15 4.86 -6.06
C THR A 90 0.02 6.38 -6.08
N THR A 91 -0.84 6.97 -5.22
CA THR A 91 -0.95 8.42 -5.07
C THR A 91 0.39 9.04 -4.66
N ARG A 92 1.10 8.44 -3.70
CA ARG A 92 2.42 8.92 -3.28
C ARG A 92 3.50 8.81 -4.36
N LEU A 93 3.47 7.77 -5.20
CA LEU A 93 4.34 7.67 -6.37
C LEU A 93 4.05 8.77 -7.41
N ASN A 94 2.77 9.07 -7.59
CA ASN A 94 2.33 10.14 -8.49
C ASN A 94 2.81 11.51 -8.02
N GLU A 95 2.63 11.83 -6.74
CA GLU A 95 3.12 13.08 -6.12
C GLU A 95 4.64 13.26 -6.23
N GLN A 96 5.39 12.18 -6.40
CA GLN A 96 6.84 12.20 -6.65
C GLN A 96 7.19 12.28 -8.14
N ASN A 97 6.23 12.56 -9.01
CA ASN A 97 6.42 12.66 -10.47
C ASN A 97 7.03 11.39 -11.10
N ILE A 98 6.74 10.22 -10.54
CA ILE A 98 7.19 8.95 -11.12
C ILE A 98 6.48 8.73 -12.45
N ASN A 99 7.25 8.40 -13.49
CA ASN A 99 6.70 8.12 -14.82
C ASN A 99 5.58 7.07 -14.76
N THR A 100 4.44 7.37 -15.37
CA THR A 100 3.21 6.53 -15.33
C THR A 100 3.47 5.11 -15.80
N LYS A 101 4.33 4.92 -16.81
CA LYS A 101 4.68 3.60 -17.34
C LYS A 101 5.53 2.78 -16.35
N ALA A 102 6.45 3.46 -15.66
CA ALA A 102 7.21 2.84 -14.56
C ALA A 102 6.29 2.47 -13.40
N MET A 103 5.34 3.33 -13.05
CA MET A 103 4.33 3.09 -12.03
C MET A 103 3.44 1.90 -12.39
N GLN A 104 2.94 1.82 -13.62
CA GLN A 104 2.18 0.67 -14.12
C GLN A 104 2.95 -0.64 -13.94
N SER A 105 4.23 -0.65 -14.32
CA SER A 105 5.10 -1.83 -14.16
C SER A 105 5.32 -2.22 -12.70
N ILE A 106 5.57 -1.25 -11.81
CA ILE A 106 5.75 -1.48 -10.37
C ILE A 106 4.48 -2.06 -9.74
N LEU A 107 3.32 -1.56 -10.14
CA LEU A 107 2.03 -1.99 -9.63
C LEU A 107 1.53 -3.30 -10.25
N GLY A 108 2.12 -3.73 -11.37
CA GLY A 108 1.66 -4.92 -12.11
C GLY A 108 0.27 -4.73 -12.71
N HIS A 109 -0.11 -3.51 -13.11
CA HIS A 109 -1.38 -3.26 -13.78
C HIS A 109 -1.29 -3.69 -15.25
N SER A 110 -2.17 -4.59 -15.66
CA SER A 110 -2.29 -5.00 -17.06
C SER A 110 -2.80 -3.88 -17.97
N ASP A 111 -3.66 -3.00 -17.41
CA ASP A 111 -4.21 -1.84 -18.12
C ASP A 111 -3.73 -0.53 -17.48
N ILE A 112 -3.34 0.41 -18.33
CA ILE A 112 -2.89 1.75 -17.93
C ILE A 112 -4.06 2.59 -17.37
N SER A 113 -5.29 2.35 -17.80
CA SER A 113 -6.48 3.05 -17.32
C SER A 113 -6.59 2.96 -15.79
N THR A 114 -6.36 1.78 -15.24
CA THR A 114 -6.35 1.57 -13.76
C THR A 114 -5.30 2.43 -13.03
N THR A 115 -4.19 2.74 -13.69
CA THR A 115 -3.17 3.65 -13.14
C THR A 115 -3.59 5.11 -13.32
N MET A 116 -4.21 5.44 -14.46
CA MET A 116 -4.69 6.78 -14.77
C MET A 116 -5.86 7.22 -13.88
N ASP A 117 -6.77 6.33 -13.51
CA ASP A 117 -7.87 6.63 -12.59
C ASP A 117 -7.36 7.22 -11.26
N ILE A 118 -6.17 6.80 -10.81
CA ILE A 118 -5.53 7.29 -9.60
C ILE A 118 -4.93 8.70 -9.77
N TYR A 119 -4.60 9.10 -11.01
CA TYR A 119 -4.19 10.48 -11.30
C TYR A 119 -5.32 11.49 -11.08
N VAL A 120 -6.57 11.06 -11.25
CA VAL A 120 -7.75 11.91 -11.02
C VAL A 120 -7.89 12.25 -9.54
N ASP A 121 -7.43 11.34 -8.65
CA ASP A 121 -7.48 11.49 -7.19
C ASP A 121 -6.21 12.18 -6.62
N ALA A 122 -5.37 12.78 -7.48
CA ALA A 122 -4.22 13.56 -7.02
C ALA A 122 -4.69 14.66 -6.04
N THR A 123 -3.92 14.88 -4.98
CA THR A 123 -4.25 15.91 -4.00
C THR A 123 -4.35 17.28 -4.63
N GLU A 124 -5.25 18.13 -4.13
CA GLU A 124 -5.41 19.52 -4.63
C GLU A 124 -4.10 20.31 -4.54
N ASP A 125 -3.33 20.10 -3.48
CA ASP A 125 -2.02 20.75 -3.31
C ASP A 125 -1.05 20.37 -4.44
N PHE A 126 -1.02 19.09 -4.84
CA PHE A 126 -0.21 18.63 -5.96
C PHE A 126 -0.64 19.25 -7.29
N LYS A 127 -1.96 19.37 -7.53
CA LYS A 127 -2.48 20.02 -8.75
C LYS A 127 -2.08 21.50 -8.80
N ILE A 128 -2.15 22.22 -7.67
CA ILE A 128 -1.75 23.62 -7.55
C ILE A 128 -0.25 23.77 -7.80
N GLU A 129 0.59 22.89 -7.26
CA GLU A 129 2.04 22.89 -7.47
C GLU A 129 2.40 22.69 -8.95
N GLN A 130 1.81 21.70 -9.62
CA GLN A 130 2.02 21.42 -11.03
C GLN A 130 1.61 22.61 -11.91
N MET A 131 0.49 23.27 -11.62
CA MET A 131 0.08 24.48 -12.31
C MET A 131 1.05 25.64 -12.06
N GLY A 132 1.58 25.77 -10.86
CA GLY A 132 2.58 26.77 -10.51
C GLY A 132 3.89 26.61 -11.30
N GLU A 133 4.36 25.38 -11.46
CA GLU A 133 5.52 25.06 -12.28
C GLU A 133 5.30 25.34 -13.77
N PHE A 134 4.15 24.95 -14.30
CA PHE A 134 3.77 25.25 -15.68
C PHE A 134 3.80 26.76 -15.96
N ILE A 135 3.26 27.59 -15.05
CA ILE A 135 3.25 29.06 -15.19
C ILE A 135 4.69 29.62 -15.14
N LYS A 136 5.58 29.07 -14.33
CA LYS A 136 6.99 29.49 -14.29
C LYS A 136 7.68 29.21 -15.62
N ILE A 137 7.51 28.01 -16.18
CA ILE A 137 8.08 27.63 -17.48
C ILE A 137 7.53 28.54 -18.59
N TYR A 138 6.22 28.79 -18.61
CA TYR A 138 5.59 29.65 -19.64
C TYR A 138 6.10 31.10 -19.61
N LYS A 139 6.43 31.64 -18.42
CA LYS A 139 7.02 32.96 -18.25
C LYS A 139 8.45 33.08 -18.76
N ILE A 140 9.20 31.99 -18.88
CA ILE A 140 10.59 31.98 -19.37
C ILE A 140 10.62 32.06 -20.88
N PHE A 141 9.53 31.65 -21.57
CA PHE A 141 9.42 31.67 -23.04
C PHE A 141 8.70 32.94 -23.60
N LYS A 142 8.40 33.91 -22.76
CA LYS A 142 7.90 35.23 -23.12
C LYS A 142 8.95 36.29 -22.90
#